data_36fae82e9af889d67aba1ff27f5c9abd
#
_entry.id   36fae82e9af889d67aba1ff27f5c9abd
#
_cell.length_a   1.000
_cell.length_b   1.000
_cell.length_c   1.000
_cell.angle_alpha   90.00
_cell.angle_beta   90.00
_cell.angle_gamma   90.00
#
_symmetry.space_group_name_H-M   'P 1'
#
loop_
_entity.id
_entity.type
_entity.pdbx_description
1 polymer ?
#
loop_
_entity_poly.entity_id
_entity_poly.type
_entity_poly.pdbx_seq_one_letter_code
_entity_poly.pdbx_strand_id
1 'polypeptide(L)'
;MKKRNRIGNAGTAAALLLCLLLLLPMGAGAAEEGVYFPACGEGFTSLVDALKSVGAESSFDFRAEIAACNGYRDYRGTAGQNLALLWLLRNGALRRPAGMTPPEANRGSVSFLRQEPKTCKATAVAMALNLLQGEDKYGTADLGGSCCRGLDGETYTGSDGHTYRAVYKTDGYEGSLGELTGAIDDALEAGLPIVAAVHSLRGGTQHHWVLILGRSGDDWLIADPARAGSGSIADNAVTLSSRGYALGLADYETMHYGYVTFLPA
;
A
#
# COMPACT_ATOMS: atom_id res chain seq x y z
N MET A 1 -70.58 -49.99 10.89
CA MET A 1 -69.31 -50.16 10.18
C MET A 1 -68.79 -48.79 9.82
N LYS A 2 -67.74 -48.27 10.54
CA LYS A 2 -67.14 -46.97 10.28
C LYS A 2 -65.81 -47.16 9.57
N LYS A 3 -65.70 -46.67 8.32
CA LYS A 3 -64.45 -46.60 7.59
C LYS A 3 -63.62 -45.42 8.07
N ARG A 4 -62.39 -45.66 8.57
CA ARG A 4 -61.40 -44.63 8.91
C ARG A 4 -60.59 -44.34 7.66
N ASN A 5 -60.63 -43.12 7.18
CA ASN A 5 -59.71 -42.62 6.16
C ASN A 5 -58.39 -42.25 6.87
N ARG A 6 -57.26 -42.84 6.44
CA ARG A 6 -55.91 -42.39 6.72
C ARG A 6 -55.54 -41.38 5.66
N ILE A 7 -55.29 -40.13 6.07
CA ILE A 7 -54.64 -39.12 5.27
C ILE A 7 -53.15 -39.25 5.55
N GLY A 8 -52.39 -39.66 4.51
CA GLY A 8 -50.93 -39.76 4.62
C GLY A 8 -50.27 -38.39 4.55
N ASN A 9 -49.41 -38.08 5.50
CA ASN A 9 -48.51 -36.95 5.48
C ASN A 9 -47.41 -37.21 4.46
N ALA A 10 -47.50 -36.62 3.29
CA ALA A 10 -46.43 -36.52 2.27
C ALA A 10 -46.20 -35.03 1.98
N GLY A 11 -45.52 -34.35 2.83
CA GLY A 11 -45.33 -32.90 2.67
C GLY A 11 -44.13 -32.26 3.37
N THR A 12 -43.31 -33.03 4.09
CA THR A 12 -42.21 -32.43 4.86
C THR A 12 -40.79 -32.92 4.46
N ALA A 13 -40.66 -33.72 3.44
CA ALA A 13 -39.34 -34.21 2.99
C ALA A 13 -38.68 -33.38 1.89
N ALA A 14 -39.42 -32.47 1.21
CA ALA A 14 -38.87 -31.68 0.11
C ALA A 14 -38.23 -30.34 0.51
N ALA A 15 -38.49 -29.84 1.71
CA ALA A 15 -37.96 -28.57 2.17
C ALA A 15 -36.55 -28.67 2.83
N LEU A 16 -36.13 -29.85 3.22
CA LEU A 16 -34.81 -30.09 3.85
C LEU A 16 -33.68 -30.42 2.86
N LEU A 17 -34.01 -30.72 1.60
CA LEU A 17 -33.00 -31.05 0.60
C LEU A 17 -32.45 -29.82 -0.13
N LEU A 18 -33.12 -28.66 -0.04
CA LEU A 18 -32.67 -27.43 -0.71
C LEU A 18 -31.68 -26.61 0.13
N CYS A 19 -31.61 -26.82 1.44
CA CYS A 19 -30.66 -26.16 2.32
C CYS A 19 -29.29 -26.90 2.41
N LEU A 20 -29.21 -28.16 1.95
CA LEU A 20 -27.96 -28.94 2.06
C LEU A 20 -27.05 -28.79 0.84
N LEU A 21 -27.53 -28.16 -0.24
CA LEU A 21 -26.74 -27.91 -1.47
C LEU A 21 -25.95 -26.59 -1.42
N LEU A 22 -26.09 -25.79 -0.36
CA LEU A 22 -25.33 -24.54 -0.16
C LEU A 22 -24.15 -24.69 0.81
N LEU A 23 -23.88 -25.91 1.30
CA LEU A 23 -22.72 -26.25 2.14
C LEU A 23 -21.72 -27.16 1.40
N LEU A 24 -21.56 -26.97 0.11
CA LEU A 24 -20.32 -27.46 -0.50
C LEU A 24 -19.18 -26.64 0.08
N PRO A 25 -18.16 -27.24 0.68
CA PRO A 25 -16.95 -26.51 0.98
C PRO A 25 -16.48 -25.94 -0.35
N MET A 26 -16.53 -24.61 -0.50
CA MET A 26 -15.72 -23.95 -1.51
C MET A 26 -14.31 -24.46 -1.28
N GLY A 27 -13.85 -25.30 -2.20
CA GLY A 27 -12.49 -25.81 -2.16
C GLY A 27 -11.59 -24.62 -1.88
N ALA A 28 -10.65 -24.79 -0.96
CA ALA A 28 -9.53 -23.90 -0.80
C ALA A 28 -8.72 -23.96 -2.10
N GLY A 29 -9.25 -23.33 -3.14
CA GLY A 29 -8.45 -22.86 -4.27
C GLY A 29 -7.44 -21.94 -3.66
N ALA A 30 -6.17 -22.15 -3.92
CA ALA A 30 -5.13 -21.20 -3.59
C ALA A 30 -5.67 -19.82 -3.94
N ALA A 31 -5.85 -18.94 -2.92
CA ALA A 31 -6.27 -17.56 -3.15
C ALA A 31 -5.26 -17.01 -4.14
N GLU A 32 -5.73 -16.54 -5.30
CA GLU A 32 -4.86 -15.80 -6.21
C GLU A 32 -4.29 -14.64 -5.38
N GLU A 33 -3.00 -14.73 -5.09
CA GLU A 33 -2.28 -13.74 -4.32
C GLU A 33 -2.52 -12.39 -5.01
N GLY A 34 -3.12 -11.43 -4.29
CA GLY A 34 -3.46 -10.10 -4.82
C GLY A 34 -4.95 -9.83 -5.07
N VAL A 35 -5.83 -10.85 -5.11
CA VAL A 35 -7.28 -10.64 -5.32
C VAL A 35 -8.00 -10.26 -4.02
N TYR A 36 -7.45 -10.60 -2.87
CA TYR A 36 -8.04 -10.34 -1.55
C TYR A 36 -7.11 -9.51 -0.67
N PHE A 37 -7.69 -8.74 0.25
CA PHE A 37 -6.92 -8.12 1.33
C PHE A 37 -6.42 -9.19 2.30
N PRO A 38 -5.23 -9.02 2.91
CA PRO A 38 -4.81 -9.87 4.00
C PRO A 38 -5.79 -9.74 5.17
N ALA A 39 -5.93 -10.78 5.98
CA ALA A 39 -6.78 -10.74 7.17
C ALA A 39 -6.23 -9.70 8.18
N CYS A 40 -7.11 -8.83 8.72
CA CYS A 40 -6.70 -7.79 9.68
C CYS A 40 -6.65 -8.27 11.15
N GLY A 41 -7.03 -9.52 11.43
CA GLY A 41 -7.19 -10.00 12.80
C GLY A 41 -8.50 -9.57 13.47
N GLU A 42 -8.76 -10.11 14.69
CA GLU A 42 -10.08 -10.00 15.34
C GLU A 42 -10.29 -8.72 16.18
N GLY A 43 -9.25 -7.95 16.49
CA GLY A 43 -9.31 -6.82 17.44
C GLY A 43 -10.02 -5.56 16.93
N PHE A 44 -10.31 -5.44 15.65
CA PHE A 44 -10.88 -4.23 15.06
C PHE A 44 -12.41 -4.24 15.13
N THR A 45 -13.00 -3.13 15.59
CA THR A 45 -14.46 -2.90 15.59
C THR A 45 -14.90 -1.93 14.48
N SER A 46 -13.95 -1.29 13.80
CA SER A 46 -14.15 -0.33 12.72
C SER A 46 -13.54 -0.86 11.43
N LEU A 47 -14.30 -0.79 10.31
CA LEU A 47 -13.78 -1.13 8.98
C LEU A 47 -12.65 -0.18 8.57
N VAL A 48 -12.74 1.11 8.92
CA VAL A 48 -11.72 2.13 8.62
C VAL A 48 -10.39 1.75 9.26
N ASP A 49 -10.41 1.43 10.56
CA ASP A 49 -9.18 1.07 11.28
C ASP A 49 -8.62 -0.28 10.81
N ALA A 50 -9.51 -1.21 10.49
CA ALA A 50 -9.14 -2.51 9.95
C ALA A 50 -8.47 -2.40 8.56
N LEU A 51 -9.01 -1.56 7.66
CA LEU A 51 -8.40 -1.29 6.35
C LEU A 51 -7.02 -0.64 6.52
N LYS A 52 -6.89 0.36 7.41
CA LYS A 52 -5.60 0.98 7.72
C LYS A 52 -4.58 -0.02 8.25
N SER A 53 -4.99 -0.96 9.09
CA SER A 53 -4.08 -1.98 9.64
C SER A 53 -3.50 -2.92 8.60
N VAL A 54 -4.16 -3.09 7.46
CA VAL A 54 -3.67 -3.86 6.31
C VAL A 54 -3.07 -3.00 5.20
N GLY A 55 -2.79 -1.71 5.52
CA GLY A 55 -2.18 -0.76 4.59
C GLY A 55 -3.11 -0.31 3.46
N ALA A 56 -4.42 -0.40 3.64
CA ALA A 56 -5.39 -0.02 2.63
C ALA A 56 -5.98 1.37 2.92
N GLU A 57 -6.28 2.09 1.84
CA GLU A 57 -7.07 3.31 1.90
C GLU A 57 -8.44 3.05 2.55
N SER A 58 -8.98 4.05 3.24
CA SER A 58 -10.23 3.90 3.98
C SER A 58 -11.26 5.02 3.75
N SER A 59 -11.06 5.83 2.69
CA SER A 59 -12.02 6.87 2.29
C SER A 59 -13.40 6.27 2.00
N PHE A 60 -14.42 7.11 1.96
CA PHE A 60 -15.78 6.65 1.63
C PHE A 60 -15.83 6.06 0.21
N ASP A 61 -15.21 6.74 -0.76
CA ASP A 61 -15.25 6.34 -2.17
C ASP A 61 -14.55 5.00 -2.36
N PHE A 62 -13.39 4.84 -1.76
CA PHE A 62 -12.66 3.56 -1.77
C PHE A 62 -13.44 2.42 -1.13
N ARG A 63 -14.09 2.65 0.01
CA ARG A 63 -14.96 1.65 0.63
C ARG A 63 -16.18 1.32 -0.24
N ALA A 64 -16.67 2.28 -1.03
CA ALA A 64 -17.74 2.03 -2.00
C ALA A 64 -17.28 1.12 -3.14
N GLU A 65 -16.06 1.30 -3.64
CA GLU A 65 -15.45 0.42 -4.65
C GLU A 65 -15.24 -0.98 -4.09
N ILE A 66 -14.65 -1.11 -2.91
CA ILE A 66 -14.52 -2.40 -2.21
C ILE A 66 -15.90 -3.05 -2.07
N ALA A 67 -16.89 -2.30 -1.61
CA ALA A 67 -18.25 -2.81 -1.42
C ALA A 67 -18.83 -3.35 -2.73
N ALA A 68 -18.69 -2.62 -3.84
CA ALA A 68 -19.14 -3.05 -5.16
C ALA A 68 -18.50 -4.37 -5.60
N CYS A 69 -17.17 -4.53 -5.38
CA CYS A 69 -16.43 -5.75 -5.69
C CYS A 69 -16.87 -6.95 -4.83
N ASN A 70 -17.44 -6.69 -3.66
CA ASN A 70 -17.95 -7.69 -2.73
C ASN A 70 -19.49 -7.85 -2.78
N GLY A 71 -20.15 -7.34 -3.84
CA GLY A 71 -21.57 -7.52 -4.10
C GLY A 71 -22.50 -6.47 -3.50
N TYR A 72 -21.96 -5.44 -2.84
CA TYR A 72 -22.75 -4.34 -2.22
C TYR A 72 -22.81 -3.13 -3.16
N ARG A 73 -23.66 -3.15 -4.18
CA ARG A 73 -23.73 -2.09 -5.21
C ARG A 73 -24.26 -0.74 -4.72
N ASP A 74 -25.07 -0.74 -3.66
CA ASP A 74 -25.66 0.46 -3.06
C ASP A 74 -24.99 0.82 -1.72
N TYR A 75 -23.67 0.90 -1.72
CA TYR A 75 -22.93 1.23 -0.49
C TYR A 75 -23.22 2.68 -0.04
N ARG A 76 -23.64 2.81 1.19
CA ARG A 76 -23.96 4.10 1.86
C ARG A 76 -23.15 4.32 3.14
N GLY A 77 -22.19 3.44 3.42
CA GLY A 77 -21.38 3.50 4.62
C GLY A 77 -22.16 3.22 5.92
N THR A 78 -23.30 2.52 5.83
CA THR A 78 -24.07 2.19 7.01
C THR A 78 -23.30 1.24 7.95
N ALA A 79 -23.62 1.24 9.24
CA ALA A 79 -22.98 0.36 10.20
C ALA A 79 -23.06 -1.12 9.80
N GLY A 80 -24.19 -1.57 9.27
CA GLY A 80 -24.38 -2.94 8.80
C GLY A 80 -23.47 -3.28 7.60
N GLN A 81 -23.36 -2.37 6.63
CA GLN A 81 -22.48 -2.58 5.46
C GLN A 81 -21.01 -2.60 5.88
N ASN A 82 -20.59 -1.67 6.73
CA ASN A 82 -19.22 -1.64 7.25
C ASN A 82 -18.88 -2.89 8.07
N LEU A 83 -19.82 -3.39 8.89
CA LEU A 83 -19.62 -4.65 9.65
C LEU A 83 -19.50 -5.87 8.74
N ALA A 84 -20.30 -5.94 7.67
CA ALA A 84 -20.22 -7.03 6.71
C ALA A 84 -18.86 -7.06 6.00
N LEU A 85 -18.36 -5.89 5.53
CA LEU A 85 -17.04 -5.77 4.90
C LEU A 85 -15.92 -6.05 5.93
N LEU A 86 -16.06 -5.59 7.16
CA LEU A 86 -15.11 -5.88 8.24
C LEU A 86 -15.04 -7.38 8.53
N TRP A 87 -16.17 -8.07 8.53
CA TRP A 87 -16.19 -9.52 8.70
C TRP A 87 -15.43 -10.24 7.59
N LEU A 88 -15.61 -9.82 6.32
CA LEU A 88 -14.84 -10.34 5.19
C LEU A 88 -13.34 -10.06 5.34
N LEU A 89 -12.97 -8.86 5.77
CA LEU A 89 -11.57 -8.48 5.96
C LEU A 89 -10.91 -9.28 7.08
N ARG A 90 -11.60 -9.50 8.19
CA ARG A 90 -11.09 -10.36 9.28
C ARG A 90 -10.77 -11.78 8.84
N ASN A 91 -11.58 -12.30 7.91
CA ASN A 91 -11.43 -13.67 7.39
C ASN A 91 -10.52 -13.75 6.15
N GLY A 92 -9.90 -12.64 5.71
CA GLY A 92 -9.09 -12.62 4.49
C GLY A 92 -9.92 -12.87 3.22
N ALA A 93 -11.24 -12.67 3.29
CA ALA A 93 -12.19 -12.91 2.21
C ALA A 93 -12.69 -11.62 1.54
N LEU A 94 -12.18 -10.45 1.96
CA LEU A 94 -12.54 -9.17 1.36
C LEU A 94 -11.80 -9.01 0.03
N ARG A 95 -12.56 -9.01 -1.07
CA ARG A 95 -11.99 -8.81 -2.40
C ARG A 95 -11.58 -7.36 -2.59
N ARG A 96 -10.44 -7.19 -3.25
CA ARG A 96 -9.95 -5.90 -3.71
C ARG A 96 -10.64 -5.49 -5.02
N PRO A 97 -10.80 -4.18 -5.28
CA PRO A 97 -11.10 -3.70 -6.61
C PRO A 97 -10.08 -4.22 -7.64
N ALA A 98 -10.55 -4.61 -8.82
CA ALA A 98 -9.67 -5.09 -9.88
C ALA A 98 -8.66 -3.99 -10.27
N GLY A 99 -7.38 -4.35 -10.36
CA GLY A 99 -6.29 -3.40 -10.63
C GLY A 99 -5.58 -2.86 -9.38
N MET A 100 -6.08 -3.17 -8.17
CA MET A 100 -5.40 -2.80 -6.94
C MET A 100 -4.40 -3.88 -6.49
N THR A 101 -3.23 -3.86 -7.05
CA THR A 101 -2.09 -4.48 -6.40
C THR A 101 -1.51 -3.41 -5.46
N PRO A 102 -1.47 -3.61 -4.12
CA PRO A 102 -0.82 -2.64 -3.26
C PRO A 102 0.63 -2.49 -3.71
N PRO A 103 1.20 -1.29 -3.73
CA PRO A 103 2.64 -1.11 -3.92
C PRO A 103 3.47 -1.93 -2.94
N GLU A 104 2.91 -2.29 -1.78
CA GLU A 104 3.52 -3.23 -0.84
C GLU A 104 3.73 -4.64 -1.42
N ALA A 105 2.82 -5.14 -2.25
CA ALA A 105 2.96 -6.43 -2.92
C ALA A 105 4.19 -6.47 -3.85
N ASN A 106 4.57 -5.33 -4.42
CA ASN A 106 5.69 -5.22 -5.34
C ASN A 106 7.05 -5.19 -4.63
N ARG A 107 7.10 -5.01 -3.29
CA ARG A 107 8.37 -4.90 -2.54
C ARG A 107 9.22 -6.17 -2.61
N GLY A 108 8.59 -7.32 -2.71
CA GLY A 108 9.27 -8.61 -2.85
C GLY A 108 9.72 -8.93 -4.27
N SER A 109 9.13 -8.29 -5.29
CA SER A 109 9.42 -8.54 -6.70
C SER A 109 10.33 -7.50 -7.35
N VAL A 110 10.35 -6.27 -6.80
CA VAL A 110 11.17 -5.17 -7.32
C VAL A 110 12.55 -5.18 -6.68
N SER A 111 13.57 -5.05 -7.53
CA SER A 111 14.98 -5.12 -7.12
C SER A 111 15.41 -3.89 -6.33
N PHE A 112 16.22 -4.15 -5.29
CA PHE A 112 16.93 -3.12 -4.58
C PHE A 112 18.06 -2.54 -5.44
N LEU A 113 18.10 -1.22 -5.59
CA LEU A 113 19.14 -0.52 -6.34
C LEU A 113 20.14 0.13 -5.40
N ARG A 114 21.42 -0.15 -5.62
CA ARG A 114 22.51 0.50 -4.91
C ARG A 114 22.93 1.76 -5.67
N GLN A 115 23.12 2.86 -4.93
CA GLN A 115 23.57 4.10 -5.53
C GLN A 115 25.04 4.08 -5.96
N GLU A 116 25.35 4.85 -6.99
CA GLU A 116 26.68 5.36 -7.29
C GLU A 116 26.94 6.66 -6.51
N PRO A 117 28.18 7.15 -6.43
CA PRO A 117 28.47 8.41 -5.77
C PRO A 117 27.59 9.56 -6.27
N LYS A 118 26.94 10.29 -5.35
CA LYS A 118 26.06 11.44 -5.62
C LYS A 118 24.74 11.13 -6.36
N THR A 119 24.30 9.86 -6.42
CA THR A 119 23.07 9.49 -7.12
C THR A 119 21.96 9.02 -6.18
N CYS A 120 22.04 9.29 -4.87
CA CYS A 120 21.08 8.80 -3.89
C CYS A 120 19.62 9.13 -4.24
N LYS A 121 19.32 10.38 -4.65
CA LYS A 121 17.98 10.79 -5.04
C LYS A 121 17.50 10.04 -6.28
N ALA A 122 18.30 10.01 -7.35
CA ALA A 122 17.94 9.29 -8.57
C ALA A 122 17.71 7.80 -8.32
N THR A 123 18.57 7.16 -7.52
CA THR A 123 18.44 5.74 -7.18
C THR A 123 17.18 5.47 -6.34
N ALA A 124 16.91 6.30 -5.33
CA ALA A 124 15.69 6.16 -4.52
C ALA A 124 14.42 6.37 -5.35
N VAL A 125 14.42 7.34 -6.28
CA VAL A 125 13.29 7.61 -7.18
C VAL A 125 13.12 6.48 -8.20
N ALA A 126 14.20 5.88 -8.72
CA ALA A 126 14.11 4.71 -9.58
C ALA A 126 13.43 3.53 -8.88
N MET A 127 13.82 3.24 -7.64
CA MET A 127 13.14 2.22 -6.82
C MET A 127 11.67 2.57 -6.57
N ALA A 128 11.34 3.85 -6.33
CA ALA A 128 9.97 4.30 -6.14
C ALA A 128 9.11 4.09 -7.40
N LEU A 129 9.63 4.42 -8.57
CA LEU A 129 8.94 4.20 -9.86
C LEU A 129 8.77 2.72 -10.17
N ASN A 130 9.78 1.90 -9.90
CA ASN A 130 9.70 0.46 -10.07
C ASN A 130 8.65 -0.14 -9.14
N LEU A 131 8.56 0.30 -7.88
CA LEU A 131 7.48 -0.09 -6.97
C LEU A 131 6.10 0.33 -7.49
N LEU A 132 5.97 1.56 -7.98
CA LEU A 132 4.72 2.07 -8.52
C LEU A 132 4.25 1.22 -9.71
N GLN A 133 5.17 0.82 -10.59
CA GLN A 133 4.87 0.05 -11.79
C GLN A 133 4.88 -1.47 -11.58
N GLY A 134 5.42 -1.96 -10.47
CA GLY A 134 5.52 -3.40 -10.16
C GLY A 134 6.57 -4.15 -10.96
N GLU A 135 7.49 -3.45 -11.63
CA GLU A 135 8.52 -4.05 -12.49
C GLU A 135 9.84 -3.27 -12.43
N ASP A 136 10.96 -3.95 -12.68
CA ASP A 136 12.29 -3.35 -12.76
C ASP A 136 12.51 -2.70 -14.13
N LYS A 137 12.01 -1.48 -14.28
CA LYS A 137 12.06 -0.72 -15.53
C LYS A 137 13.08 0.41 -15.50
N TYR A 138 13.24 1.06 -14.36
CA TYR A 138 14.12 2.22 -14.22
C TYR A 138 15.36 1.88 -13.42
N GLY A 139 16.52 2.27 -13.97
CA GLY A 139 17.77 2.37 -13.22
C GLY A 139 18.10 3.83 -12.91
N THR A 140 19.14 4.03 -12.10
CA THR A 140 19.61 5.38 -11.73
C THR A 140 19.93 6.27 -12.94
N ALA A 141 20.49 5.69 -14.00
CA ALA A 141 20.89 6.41 -15.22
C ALA A 141 19.69 6.94 -16.02
N ASP A 142 18.53 6.28 -15.95
CA ASP A 142 17.35 6.64 -16.73
C ASP A 142 16.69 7.93 -16.23
N LEU A 143 17.04 8.37 -15.02
CA LEU A 143 16.43 9.53 -14.38
C LEU A 143 17.18 10.86 -14.56
N GLY A 144 18.07 10.94 -15.56
CA GLY A 144 18.73 12.18 -15.92
C GLY A 144 19.76 12.72 -14.91
N GLY A 145 20.33 11.84 -14.08
CA GLY A 145 21.39 12.16 -13.14
C GLY A 145 20.91 12.52 -11.72
N SER A 146 21.74 13.20 -10.93
CA SER A 146 21.53 13.38 -9.50
C SER A 146 20.32 14.22 -9.11
N CYS A 147 19.80 15.08 -9.98
CA CYS A 147 18.75 16.05 -9.64
C CYS A 147 17.34 15.58 -9.95
N CYS A 148 17.11 14.70 -10.91
CA CYS A 148 15.79 14.19 -11.34
C CYS A 148 14.76 15.28 -11.66
N ARG A 149 15.18 16.50 -11.98
CA ARG A 149 14.27 17.68 -12.15
C ARG A 149 13.28 17.54 -13.30
N GLY A 150 13.65 16.79 -14.33
CA GLY A 150 12.82 16.60 -15.53
C GLY A 150 11.59 15.73 -15.31
N LEU A 151 11.43 15.17 -14.11
CA LEU A 151 10.33 14.24 -13.81
C LEU A 151 9.17 14.90 -13.07
N ASP A 152 9.31 16.16 -12.62
CA ASP A 152 8.22 16.87 -11.96
C ASP A 152 7.07 17.12 -12.95
N GLY A 153 5.88 16.67 -12.56
CA GLY A 153 4.69 16.75 -13.40
C GLY A 153 4.53 15.63 -14.43
N GLU A 154 5.55 14.79 -14.66
CA GLU A 154 5.46 13.63 -15.53
C GLU A 154 4.48 12.58 -14.98
N THR A 155 3.88 11.83 -15.89
CA THR A 155 2.86 10.83 -15.54
C THR A 155 3.35 9.41 -15.78
N TYR A 156 2.95 8.52 -14.88
CA TYR A 156 3.32 7.10 -14.88
C TYR A 156 2.09 6.24 -14.66
N THR A 157 2.01 5.11 -15.34
CA THR A 157 0.97 4.12 -15.09
C THR A 157 1.44 3.18 -13.99
N GLY A 158 0.70 3.09 -12.89
CA GLY A 158 0.95 2.14 -11.82
C GLY A 158 0.64 0.70 -12.21
N SER A 159 1.10 -0.25 -11.40
CA SER A 159 0.76 -1.68 -11.54
C SER A 159 -0.73 -1.97 -11.40
N ASP A 160 -1.47 -1.06 -10.79
CA ASP A 160 -2.92 -1.05 -10.67
C ASP A 160 -3.67 -0.51 -11.91
N GLY A 161 -2.93 -0.07 -12.93
CA GLY A 161 -3.46 0.50 -14.16
C GLY A 161 -3.88 1.97 -14.07
N HIS A 162 -3.77 2.61 -12.90
CA HIS A 162 -4.05 4.04 -12.75
C HIS A 162 -2.87 4.90 -13.18
N THR A 163 -3.18 6.15 -13.52
CA THR A 163 -2.15 7.13 -13.89
C THR A 163 -1.83 8.02 -12.68
N TYR A 164 -0.54 8.17 -12.44
CA TYR A 164 0.01 8.95 -11.34
C TYR A 164 0.93 10.04 -11.87
N ARG A 165 0.87 11.22 -11.28
CA ARG A 165 1.75 12.33 -11.60
C ARG A 165 2.83 12.48 -10.53
N ALA A 166 4.09 12.55 -10.94
CA ALA A 166 5.20 12.82 -10.03
C ALA A 166 5.14 14.24 -9.49
N VAL A 167 5.38 14.39 -8.20
CA VAL A 167 5.45 15.67 -7.48
C VAL A 167 6.79 15.78 -6.79
N TYR A 168 7.55 16.79 -7.18
CA TYR A 168 8.89 17.07 -6.67
C TYR A 168 8.89 18.30 -5.77
N LYS A 169 9.10 18.09 -4.50
CA LYS A 169 9.35 19.13 -3.50
C LYS A 169 10.81 19.00 -3.06
N THR A 170 11.73 19.44 -3.90
CA THR A 170 13.16 19.17 -3.70
C THR A 170 14.00 20.45 -3.66
N ASP A 171 14.61 20.83 -4.77
CA ASP A 171 15.57 21.93 -4.81
C ASP A 171 14.89 23.28 -4.53
N GLY A 172 15.32 23.97 -3.46
CA GLY A 172 14.77 25.24 -3.05
C GLY A 172 13.41 25.15 -2.31
N TYR A 173 12.92 23.94 -2.04
CA TYR A 173 11.73 23.75 -1.21
C TYR A 173 12.10 23.85 0.27
N GLU A 174 11.64 24.87 0.93
CA GLU A 174 11.96 25.11 2.34
C GLU A 174 11.11 24.27 3.28
N GLY A 175 9.89 23.94 2.98
CA GLY A 175 8.99 23.05 3.71
C GLY A 175 9.20 22.97 5.22
N SER A 176 8.36 22.22 5.90
CA SER A 176 8.52 21.94 7.34
C SER A 176 8.58 20.44 7.59
N LEU A 177 9.08 20.04 8.76
CA LEU A 177 9.04 18.63 9.19
C LEU A 177 7.59 18.11 9.20
N GLY A 178 6.63 18.95 9.63
CA GLY A 178 5.21 18.58 9.65
C GLY A 178 4.65 18.33 8.24
N GLU A 179 5.04 19.13 7.24
CA GLU A 179 4.63 18.90 5.85
C GLU A 179 5.26 17.63 5.28
N LEU A 180 6.54 17.36 5.55
CA LEU A 180 7.19 16.13 5.12
C LEU A 180 6.55 14.90 5.77
N THR A 181 6.34 14.91 7.09
CA THR A 181 5.71 13.77 7.78
C THR A 181 4.27 13.56 7.34
N GLY A 182 3.51 14.63 7.10
CA GLY A 182 2.17 14.57 6.54
C GLY A 182 2.17 13.95 5.14
N ALA A 183 3.06 14.40 4.25
CA ALA A 183 3.20 13.83 2.92
C ALA A 183 3.61 12.34 2.94
N ILE A 184 4.45 11.93 3.92
CA ILE A 184 4.79 10.52 4.09
C ILE A 184 3.57 9.73 4.55
N ASP A 185 2.82 10.21 5.54
CA ASP A 185 1.64 9.51 6.05
C ASP A 185 0.56 9.40 4.96
N ASP A 186 0.29 10.47 4.20
CA ASP A 186 -0.65 10.48 3.07
C ASP A 186 -0.24 9.48 1.98
N ALA A 187 1.04 9.47 1.60
CA ALA A 187 1.55 8.53 0.59
C ALA A 187 1.44 7.07 1.07
N LEU A 188 1.81 6.78 2.31
CA LEU A 188 1.71 5.44 2.88
C LEU A 188 0.25 5.00 3.03
N GLU A 189 -0.66 5.90 3.43
CA GLU A 189 -2.09 5.60 3.50
C GLU A 189 -2.68 5.30 2.12
N ALA A 190 -2.25 6.03 1.10
CA ALA A 190 -2.62 5.78 -0.30
C ALA A 190 -1.91 4.57 -0.91
N GLY A 191 -0.97 3.94 -0.18
CA GLY A 191 -0.14 2.86 -0.69
C GLY A 191 0.87 3.28 -1.75
N LEU A 192 1.18 4.57 -1.86
CA LEU A 192 2.07 5.14 -2.86
C LEU A 192 3.51 5.25 -2.35
N PRO A 193 4.52 5.08 -3.23
CA PRO A 193 5.90 5.26 -2.84
C PRO A 193 6.23 6.75 -2.62
N ILE A 194 7.05 7.03 -1.62
CA ILE A 194 7.57 8.35 -1.34
C ILE A 194 9.06 8.30 -1.02
N VAL A 195 9.81 9.19 -1.63
CA VAL A 195 11.24 9.38 -1.39
C VAL A 195 11.42 10.62 -0.54
N ALA A 196 12.13 10.51 0.55
CA ALA A 196 12.34 11.59 1.50
C ALA A 196 13.81 11.99 1.64
N ALA A 197 14.02 13.28 1.86
CA ALA A 197 15.30 13.85 2.23
C ALA A 197 15.66 13.48 3.67
N VAL A 198 16.90 13.09 3.91
CA VAL A 198 17.42 12.73 5.24
C VAL A 198 18.84 13.24 5.44
N HIS A 199 19.25 13.37 6.69
CA HIS A 199 20.64 13.69 7.08
C HIS A 199 21.15 12.74 8.16
N SER A 200 22.47 12.62 8.26
CA SER A 200 23.13 11.79 9.27
C SER A 200 23.22 12.50 10.60
N LEU A 201 22.74 11.85 11.67
CA LEU A 201 22.90 12.30 13.05
C LEU A 201 24.32 12.09 13.60
N ARG A 202 25.15 11.30 12.90
CA ARG A 202 26.53 10.97 13.31
C ARG A 202 27.57 11.85 12.66
N GLY A 203 27.13 12.89 11.95
CA GLY A 203 27.98 13.72 11.11
C GLY A 203 28.31 13.08 9.76
N GLY A 204 28.95 13.80 8.87
CA GLY A 204 29.33 13.34 7.53
C GLY A 204 28.25 13.67 6.48
N THR A 205 27.40 12.74 6.09
CA THR A 205 26.39 12.96 5.05
C THR A 205 25.28 13.88 5.55
N GLN A 206 25.24 15.10 5.05
CA GLN A 206 24.19 16.07 5.37
C GLN A 206 23.03 16.03 4.37
N HIS A 207 23.27 15.51 3.18
CA HIS A 207 22.31 15.44 2.08
C HIS A 207 22.20 14.00 1.61
N HIS A 208 21.10 13.35 1.94
CA HIS A 208 20.83 11.99 1.47
C HIS A 208 19.35 11.82 1.19
N TRP A 209 19.01 10.81 0.38
CA TRP A 209 17.65 10.52 -0.02
C TRP A 209 17.39 9.02 0.10
N VAL A 210 16.27 8.68 0.70
CA VAL A 210 15.85 7.31 0.93
C VAL A 210 14.41 7.09 0.47
N LEU A 211 14.09 5.88 0.08
CA LEU A 211 12.72 5.48 -0.18
C LEU A 211 12.06 5.05 1.14
N ILE A 212 10.95 5.68 1.48
CA ILE A 212 10.14 5.30 2.66
C ILE A 212 9.25 4.14 2.24
N LEU A 213 9.25 3.09 3.07
CA LEU A 213 8.48 1.88 2.84
C LEU A 213 7.29 1.74 3.80
N GLY A 214 7.34 2.35 4.97
CA GLY A 214 6.29 2.22 5.98
C GLY A 214 6.72 2.67 7.35
N ARG A 215 5.98 2.24 8.37
CA ARG A 215 6.28 2.44 9.78
C ARG A 215 6.80 1.16 10.42
N SER A 216 7.67 1.31 11.41
CA SER A 216 8.15 0.25 12.31
C SER A 216 8.08 0.77 13.75
N GLY A 217 6.91 0.67 14.38
CA GLY A 217 6.60 1.38 15.61
C GLY A 217 6.62 2.89 15.39
N ASP A 218 7.38 3.62 16.18
CA ASP A 218 7.55 5.09 16.07
C ASP A 218 8.61 5.49 15.03
N ASP A 219 9.23 4.53 14.34
CA ASP A 219 10.29 4.76 13.36
C ASP A 219 9.80 4.54 11.92
N TRP A 220 10.57 5.00 10.94
CA TRP A 220 10.32 4.79 9.53
C TRP A 220 11.08 3.58 9.02
N LEU A 221 10.40 2.71 8.28
CA LEU A 221 11.02 1.65 7.50
C LEU A 221 11.43 2.23 6.16
N ILE A 222 12.69 2.02 5.77
CA ILE A 222 13.27 2.63 4.57
C ILE A 222 14.04 1.62 3.72
N ALA A 223 14.14 1.89 2.42
CA ALA A 223 15.20 1.35 1.55
C ALA A 223 16.25 2.46 1.33
N ASP A 224 17.45 2.22 1.85
CA ASP A 224 18.58 3.16 1.77
C ASP A 224 19.52 2.77 0.64
N PRO A 225 19.58 3.53 -0.48
CA PRO A 225 20.42 3.19 -1.63
C PRO A 225 21.91 3.22 -1.34
N ALA A 226 22.36 3.87 -0.24
CA ALA A 226 23.76 3.85 0.19
C ALA A 226 24.18 2.54 0.86
N ARG A 227 23.21 1.67 1.16
CA ARG A 227 23.48 0.38 1.77
C ARG A 227 24.06 -0.61 0.75
N ALA A 228 25.00 -1.44 1.19
CA ALA A 228 25.38 -2.62 0.44
C ALA A 228 24.27 -3.66 0.57
N GLY A 229 23.52 -3.88 -0.51
CA GLY A 229 22.41 -4.81 -0.55
C GLY A 229 22.23 -5.42 -1.93
N SER A 230 21.45 -6.49 -2.00
CA SER A 230 21.06 -7.19 -3.23
C SER A 230 19.70 -7.87 -3.01
N GLY A 231 19.08 -8.36 -4.07
CA GLY A 231 17.75 -8.95 -3.99
C GLY A 231 16.66 -7.89 -4.05
N SER A 232 15.54 -8.12 -3.40
CA SER A 232 14.38 -7.26 -3.45
C SER A 232 14.50 -6.04 -2.52
N ILE A 233 13.64 -5.04 -2.74
CA ILE A 233 13.51 -3.89 -1.84
C ILE A 233 13.10 -4.37 -0.43
N ALA A 234 12.23 -5.39 -0.32
CA ALA A 234 11.80 -5.93 0.96
C ALA A 234 12.96 -6.53 1.76
N ASP A 235 13.87 -7.26 1.10
CA ASP A 235 15.05 -7.87 1.75
C ASP A 235 16.05 -6.84 2.31
N ASN A 236 15.97 -5.61 1.82
CA ASN A 236 16.89 -4.53 2.15
C ASN A 236 16.25 -3.45 3.04
N ALA A 237 15.03 -3.66 3.52
CA ALA A 237 14.35 -2.74 4.41
C ALA A 237 15.05 -2.67 5.78
N VAL A 238 15.26 -1.44 6.27
CA VAL A 238 15.87 -1.12 7.56
C VAL A 238 15.15 0.07 8.19
N THR A 239 15.31 0.29 9.48
CA THR A 239 14.74 1.49 10.12
C THR A 239 15.64 2.70 9.93
N LEU A 240 15.01 3.89 9.86
CA LEU A 240 15.71 5.17 9.70
C LEU A 240 16.72 5.39 10.83
N SER A 241 16.30 5.15 12.08
CA SER A 241 17.15 5.30 13.25
C SER A 241 18.34 4.34 13.25
N SER A 242 18.16 3.09 12.76
CA SER A 242 19.27 2.12 12.67
C SER A 242 20.39 2.59 11.74
N ARG A 243 20.04 3.42 10.74
CA ARG A 243 21.00 4.08 9.85
C ARG A 243 21.61 5.33 10.49
N GLY A 244 21.07 5.79 11.61
CA GLY A 244 21.47 7.03 12.27
C GLY A 244 21.06 8.26 11.45
N TYR A 245 19.93 8.20 10.78
CA TYR A 245 19.37 9.30 10.00
C TYR A 245 18.20 9.97 10.72
N ALA A 246 17.94 11.23 10.37
CA ALA A 246 16.71 11.95 10.64
C ALA A 246 16.17 12.55 9.35
N LEU A 247 14.85 12.82 9.32
CA LEU A 247 14.20 13.46 8.18
C LEU A 247 14.71 14.88 7.97
N GLY A 248 14.81 15.29 6.72
CA GLY A 248 15.30 16.59 6.29
C GLY A 248 16.77 16.59 5.86
N LEU A 249 17.13 17.58 5.06
CA LEU A 249 18.53 17.86 4.69
C LEU A 249 19.06 18.94 5.62
N ALA A 250 20.21 18.71 6.23
CA ALA A 250 20.91 19.74 7.01
C ALA A 250 21.85 20.51 6.07
N ASP A 251 21.52 21.76 5.78
CA ASP A 251 22.47 22.70 5.20
C ASP A 251 22.97 23.66 6.28
N TYR A 252 24.06 24.39 6.03
CA TYR A 252 24.85 25.13 7.03
C TYR A 252 24.05 25.93 8.07
N GLU A 253 22.86 26.43 7.73
CA GLU A 253 22.03 27.23 8.63
C GLU A 253 20.53 26.88 8.56
N THR A 254 20.12 26.00 7.62
CA THR A 254 18.70 25.70 7.39
C THR A 254 18.47 24.20 7.22
N MET A 255 17.26 23.77 7.61
CA MET A 255 16.77 22.43 7.32
C MET A 255 15.80 22.50 6.15
N HIS A 256 15.99 21.62 5.16
CA HIS A 256 15.12 21.45 4.00
C HIS A 256 14.41 20.11 4.07
N TYR A 257 13.09 20.11 4.01
CA TYR A 257 12.26 18.90 4.18
C TYR A 257 11.69 18.43 2.85
N GLY A 258 12.57 18.20 1.88
CA GLY A 258 12.18 17.79 0.53
C GLY A 258 11.71 16.35 0.43
N TYR A 259 10.84 16.12 -0.58
CA TYR A 259 10.35 14.77 -0.92
C TYR A 259 9.97 14.65 -2.39
N VAL A 260 9.84 13.42 -2.86
CA VAL A 260 9.28 13.06 -4.17
C VAL A 260 8.19 12.02 -3.93
N THR A 261 6.99 12.29 -4.43
CA THR A 261 5.85 11.36 -4.33
C THR A 261 5.07 11.33 -5.64
N PHE A 262 4.03 10.49 -5.68
CA PHE A 262 3.19 10.29 -6.85
C PHE A 262 1.73 10.49 -6.43
N LEU A 263 1.01 11.33 -7.12
CA LEU A 263 -0.40 11.61 -6.84
C LEU A 263 -1.26 11.15 -8.03
N PRO A 264 -2.48 10.69 -7.81
CA PRO A 264 -3.42 10.41 -8.89
C PRO A 264 -3.49 11.59 -9.86
N ALA A 265 -3.42 11.31 -11.18
CA ALA A 265 -3.41 12.32 -12.24
C ALA A 265 -4.82 12.72 -12.68
#